data_d8aea21760e9298f0bc964df6933b576
#
_entry.id   d8aea21760e9298f0bc964df6933b576
#
_cell.length_a   1.000
_cell.length_b   1.000
_cell.length_c   1.000
_cell.angle_alpha   90.00
_cell.angle_beta   90.00
_cell.angle_gamma   90.00
#
_symmetry.space_group_name_H-M   'P 1'
#
loop_
_entity.id
_entity.type
_entity.pdbx_description
1 polymer ?
#
loop_
_entity_poly.entity_id
_entity_poly.type
_entity_poly.pdbx_seq_one_letter_code
_entity_poly.pdbx_strand_id
1 'polypeptide(L)'
;MWIKTHKTIAKNVTKAQIWAIWSDINSRHLWDLDTEWARLDGPFQTGAVFRFKPKGGPRLSMTITECTPNVSFTDCFKAPLCRLYGSHSMRETQEGLEIIVSMKTTGVLGFLLRKIIGEKVALDVPAQTQELIKLALSRQS
;
A
#
# COMPACT_ATOMS: atom_id res chain seq x y z
N MET A 1 -15.85 0.63 -13.00
CA MET A 1 -14.53 0.39 -12.35
C MET A 1 -13.76 1.69 -12.28
N TRP A 2 -13.16 1.98 -11.14
CA TRP A 2 -12.33 3.18 -10.93
C TRP A 2 -10.90 2.77 -10.64
N ILE A 3 -9.93 3.48 -11.24
CA ILE A 3 -8.51 3.26 -11.00
C ILE A 3 -7.83 4.63 -10.84
N LYS A 4 -6.99 4.76 -9.81
CA LYS A 4 -6.14 5.92 -9.61
C LYS A 4 -4.71 5.45 -9.36
N THR A 5 -3.78 5.93 -10.16
CA THR A 5 -2.37 5.52 -10.09
C THR A 5 -1.49 6.72 -9.76
N HIS A 6 -0.53 6.52 -8.88
CA HIS A 6 0.50 7.49 -8.53
C HIS A 6 1.88 6.87 -8.75
N LYS A 7 2.78 7.61 -9.40
CA LYS A 7 4.17 7.19 -9.66
C LYS A 7 5.14 8.20 -9.08
N THR A 8 6.20 7.70 -8.46
CA THR A 8 7.25 8.53 -7.86
C THR A 8 8.60 7.93 -8.21
N ILE A 9 9.56 8.77 -8.57
CA ILE A 9 10.97 8.37 -8.75
C ILE A 9 11.72 8.66 -7.46
N ALA A 10 12.29 7.61 -6.87
CA ALA A 10 13.10 7.72 -5.65
C ALA A 10 14.56 7.49 -6.00
N LYS A 11 15.43 8.38 -5.52
CA LYS A 11 16.87 8.26 -5.72
C LYS A 11 17.54 7.74 -4.47
N ASN A 12 18.62 6.98 -4.66
CA ASN A 12 19.45 6.48 -3.56
C ASN A 12 18.74 5.46 -2.65
N VAL A 13 17.72 4.79 -3.16
CA VAL A 13 17.05 3.68 -2.48
C VAL A 13 17.02 2.47 -3.39
N THR A 14 17.00 1.28 -2.80
CA THR A 14 16.95 0.02 -3.54
C THR A 14 15.60 -0.66 -3.37
N LYS A 15 15.30 -1.59 -4.28
CA LYS A 15 14.10 -2.43 -4.18
C LYS A 15 14.05 -3.17 -2.84
N ALA A 16 15.19 -3.70 -2.40
CA ALA A 16 15.26 -4.43 -1.13
C ALA A 16 14.92 -3.56 0.06
N GLN A 17 15.38 -2.30 0.07
CA GLN A 17 15.08 -1.35 1.14
C GLN A 17 13.59 -1.02 1.22
N ILE A 18 12.97 -0.75 0.08
CA ILE A 18 11.54 -0.46 0.02
C ILE A 18 10.73 -1.71 0.39
N TRP A 19 11.12 -2.87 -0.12
CA TRP A 19 10.43 -4.12 0.19
C TRP A 19 10.47 -4.46 1.67
N ALA A 20 11.61 -4.25 2.33
CA ALA A 20 11.74 -4.49 3.75
C ALA A 20 10.74 -3.67 4.57
N ILE A 21 10.44 -2.45 4.12
CA ILE A 21 9.47 -1.59 4.79
C ILE A 21 8.04 -2.01 4.44
N TRP A 22 7.75 -2.24 3.16
CA TRP A 22 6.40 -2.66 2.73
C TRP A 22 5.97 -3.97 3.39
N SER A 23 6.87 -4.95 3.47
CA SER A 23 6.54 -6.26 4.00
C SER A 23 6.46 -6.30 5.53
N ASP A 24 6.94 -5.27 6.20
CA ASP A 24 6.83 -5.13 7.66
C ASP A 24 5.53 -4.40 8.01
N ILE A 25 4.43 -5.13 7.92
CA ILE A 25 3.09 -4.59 8.14
C ILE A 25 2.93 -4.00 9.55
N ASN A 26 3.56 -4.61 10.55
CA ASN A 26 3.44 -4.15 11.94
C ASN A 26 4.07 -2.77 12.17
N SER A 27 4.92 -2.32 11.26
CA SER A 27 5.53 -0.99 11.31
C SER A 27 4.96 -0.02 10.29
N ARG A 28 3.83 -0.36 9.66
CA ARG A 28 3.21 0.46 8.61
C ARG A 28 2.91 1.90 9.06
N HIS A 29 2.58 2.10 10.32
CA HIS A 29 2.28 3.43 10.88
C HIS A 29 3.49 4.38 10.82
N LEU A 30 4.71 3.88 10.59
CA LEU A 30 5.91 4.72 10.50
C LEU A 30 5.96 5.53 9.20
N TRP A 31 5.29 5.07 8.15
CA TRP A 31 5.26 5.77 6.87
C TRP A 31 3.85 6.06 6.37
N ASP A 32 2.87 5.26 6.76
CA ASP A 32 1.46 5.52 6.48
C ASP A 32 0.86 6.23 7.69
N LEU A 33 0.94 7.57 7.68
CA LEU A 33 0.61 8.38 8.85
C LEU A 33 -0.89 8.39 9.18
N ASP A 34 -1.75 7.95 8.25
CA ASP A 34 -3.17 7.77 8.52
C ASP A 34 -3.47 6.42 9.18
N THR A 35 -2.50 5.53 9.26
CA THR A 35 -2.66 4.25 9.95
C THR A 35 -2.32 4.42 11.43
N GLU A 36 -3.31 4.12 12.29
CA GLU A 36 -3.09 4.09 13.73
C GLU A 36 -2.25 2.89 14.12
N TRP A 37 -2.62 1.71 13.62
CA TRP A 37 -1.84 0.48 13.76
C TRP A 37 -2.18 -0.49 12.63
N ALA A 38 -1.25 -1.41 12.37
CA ALA A 38 -1.43 -2.51 11.45
C ALA A 38 -0.76 -3.76 12.03
N ARG A 39 -1.30 -4.94 11.73
CA ARG A 39 -0.77 -6.19 12.28
C ARG A 39 -0.92 -7.34 11.30
N LEU A 40 0.18 -8.05 11.10
CA LEU A 40 0.23 -9.30 10.38
C LEU A 40 0.90 -10.35 11.29
N ASP A 41 0.18 -11.44 11.54
CA ASP A 41 0.73 -12.58 12.26
C ASP A 41 1.15 -13.62 11.23
N GLY A 42 2.47 -13.81 11.07
CA GLY A 42 3.02 -14.75 10.11
C GLY A 42 3.69 -14.08 8.91
N PRO A 43 4.06 -14.85 7.88
CA PRO A 43 4.82 -14.35 6.75
C PRO A 43 3.99 -13.47 5.81
N PHE A 44 4.67 -12.51 5.18
CA PHE A 44 4.09 -11.64 4.16
C PHE A 44 4.12 -12.38 2.82
N GLN A 45 2.97 -12.92 2.42
CA GLN A 45 2.85 -13.77 1.24
C GLN A 45 1.42 -13.74 0.71
N THR A 46 1.23 -14.24 -0.51
CA THR A 46 -0.11 -14.37 -1.10
C THR A 46 -1.00 -15.23 -0.20
N GLY A 47 -2.20 -14.75 0.05
CA GLY A 47 -3.17 -15.40 0.93
C GLY A 47 -3.12 -14.93 2.38
N ALA A 48 -2.06 -14.23 2.78
CA ALA A 48 -1.98 -13.68 4.13
C ALA A 48 -3.06 -12.61 4.35
N VAL A 49 -3.58 -12.55 5.57
CA VAL A 49 -4.56 -11.54 5.97
C VAL A 49 -3.95 -10.70 7.07
N PHE A 50 -3.95 -9.39 6.87
CA PHE A 50 -3.53 -8.46 7.91
C PHE A 50 -4.68 -7.54 8.27
N ARG A 51 -4.61 -6.99 9.47
CA ARG A 51 -5.59 -6.04 9.98
C ARG A 51 -4.94 -4.69 10.15
N PHE A 52 -5.70 -3.65 9.89
CA PHE A 52 -5.24 -2.31 10.19
C PHE A 52 -6.39 -1.44 10.63
N LYS A 53 -6.06 -0.37 11.35
CA LYS A 53 -7.02 0.62 11.79
C LYS A 53 -6.55 1.99 11.31
N PRO A 54 -7.26 2.62 10.39
CA PRO A 54 -6.99 4.01 10.06
C PRO A 54 -7.40 4.92 11.21
N LYS A 55 -6.76 6.08 11.31
CA LYS A 55 -7.11 7.08 12.31
C LYS A 55 -8.56 7.54 12.10
N GLY A 56 -9.36 7.44 13.15
CA GLY A 56 -10.77 7.82 13.09
C GLY A 56 -11.67 6.85 12.33
N GLY A 57 -11.15 5.71 11.86
CA GLY A 57 -11.91 4.73 11.12
C GLY A 57 -12.04 3.38 11.82
N PRO A 58 -12.81 2.46 11.25
CA PRO A 58 -12.98 1.12 11.79
C PRO A 58 -11.77 0.24 11.50
N ARG A 59 -11.68 -0.89 12.21
CA ARG A 59 -10.71 -1.95 11.89
C ARG A 59 -11.08 -2.58 10.55
N LEU A 60 -10.09 -2.77 9.70
CA LEU A 60 -10.26 -3.38 8.39
C LEU A 60 -9.35 -4.60 8.27
N SER A 61 -9.85 -5.63 7.58
CA SER A 61 -9.06 -6.81 7.23
C SER A 61 -8.74 -6.76 5.75
N MET A 62 -7.45 -6.93 5.43
CA MET A 62 -6.96 -6.92 4.05
C MET A 62 -6.36 -8.28 3.74
N THR A 63 -6.62 -8.77 2.53
CA THR A 63 -6.02 -10.01 2.04
C THR A 63 -4.96 -9.67 1.01
N ILE A 64 -3.77 -10.26 1.13
CA ILE A 64 -2.73 -10.12 0.12
C ILE A 64 -3.07 -11.09 -1.02
N THR A 65 -3.44 -10.53 -2.18
CA THR A 65 -3.88 -11.31 -3.34
C THR A 65 -2.74 -11.62 -4.30
N GLU A 66 -1.66 -10.85 -4.26
CA GLU A 66 -0.44 -11.07 -5.04
C GLU A 66 0.75 -10.63 -4.21
N CYS A 67 1.84 -11.37 -4.25
CA CYS A 67 3.07 -11.02 -3.58
C CYS A 67 4.25 -11.61 -4.35
N THR A 68 5.07 -10.72 -4.91
CA THR A 68 6.31 -11.07 -5.60
C THR A 68 7.44 -10.30 -4.91
N PRO A 69 8.24 -10.98 -4.05
CA PRO A 69 9.26 -10.30 -3.25
C PRO A 69 10.18 -9.40 -4.08
N ASN A 70 10.42 -8.19 -3.57
CA ASN A 70 11.23 -7.14 -4.20
C ASN A 70 10.67 -6.60 -5.52
N VAL A 71 9.43 -6.95 -5.88
CA VAL A 71 8.81 -6.51 -7.13
C VAL A 71 7.47 -5.82 -6.85
N SER A 72 6.51 -6.55 -6.27
CA SER A 72 5.16 -6.03 -6.12
C SER A 72 4.35 -6.79 -5.08
N PHE A 73 3.31 -6.14 -4.57
CA PHE A 73 2.24 -6.83 -3.85
C PHE A 73 0.92 -6.09 -4.06
N THR A 74 -0.17 -6.83 -3.90
CA THR A 74 -1.52 -6.29 -3.99
C THR A 74 -2.31 -6.76 -2.79
N ASP A 75 -2.99 -5.84 -2.13
CA ASP A 75 -3.94 -6.17 -1.09
C ASP A 75 -5.37 -5.87 -1.53
N CYS A 76 -6.34 -6.49 -0.87
CA CYS A 76 -7.74 -6.38 -1.22
C CYS A 76 -8.60 -6.25 0.04
N PHE A 77 -9.42 -5.22 0.06
CA PHE A 77 -10.51 -5.09 1.03
C PHE A 77 -11.81 -5.54 0.38
N LYS A 78 -12.49 -6.49 1.00
CA LYS A 78 -13.77 -7.03 0.50
C LYS A 78 -14.92 -6.43 1.29
N ALA A 79 -15.87 -5.86 0.57
CA ALA A 79 -17.13 -5.38 1.11
C ALA A 79 -18.29 -6.01 0.31
N PRO A 80 -19.53 -5.96 0.82
CA PRO A 80 -20.67 -6.51 0.07
C PRO A 80 -20.77 -5.91 -1.33
N LEU A 81 -20.75 -6.79 -2.35
CA LEU A 81 -20.89 -6.44 -3.76
C LEU A 81 -19.82 -5.48 -4.32
N CYS A 82 -18.67 -5.36 -3.64
CA CYS A 82 -17.57 -4.53 -4.12
C CYS A 82 -16.23 -4.93 -3.48
N ARG A 83 -15.14 -4.48 -4.10
CA ARG A 83 -13.77 -4.70 -3.60
C ARG A 83 -12.92 -3.48 -3.86
N LEU A 84 -11.98 -3.22 -2.95
CA LEU A 84 -10.95 -2.19 -3.09
C LEU A 84 -9.59 -2.88 -3.12
N TYR A 85 -8.83 -2.65 -4.18
CA TYR A 85 -7.48 -3.19 -4.34
C TYR A 85 -6.46 -2.07 -4.20
N GLY A 86 -5.39 -2.34 -3.46
CA GLY A 86 -4.21 -1.50 -3.42
C GLY A 86 -3.03 -2.26 -3.99
N SER A 87 -2.47 -1.78 -5.09
CA SER A 87 -1.33 -2.42 -5.75
C SER A 87 -0.09 -1.56 -5.58
N HIS A 88 1.02 -2.20 -5.23
CA HIS A 88 2.30 -1.56 -4.99
C HIS A 88 3.36 -2.28 -5.82
N SER A 89 4.08 -1.55 -6.65
CA SER A 89 5.13 -2.14 -7.48
C SER A 89 6.32 -1.20 -7.62
N MET A 90 7.44 -1.77 -8.05
CA MET A 90 8.69 -1.04 -8.22
C MET A 90 9.33 -1.41 -9.55
N ARG A 91 10.00 -0.44 -10.15
CA ARG A 91 10.77 -0.66 -11.37
C ARG A 91 12.02 0.22 -11.35
N GLU A 92 13.17 -0.37 -11.66
CA GLU A 92 14.39 0.40 -11.81
C GLU A 92 14.39 1.15 -13.13
N THR A 93 14.76 2.43 -13.09
CA THR A 93 14.88 3.28 -14.28
C THR A 93 16.23 3.99 -14.25
N GLN A 94 16.59 4.63 -15.36
CA GLN A 94 17.83 5.42 -15.44
C GLN A 94 17.81 6.60 -14.45
N GLU A 95 16.63 7.09 -14.09
CA GLU A 95 16.48 8.23 -13.19
C GLU A 95 16.42 7.84 -11.73
N GLY A 96 16.18 6.57 -11.42
CA GLY A 96 16.05 6.05 -10.06
C GLY A 96 15.04 4.93 -9.98
N LEU A 97 14.60 4.62 -8.76
CA LEU A 97 13.61 3.60 -8.53
C LEU A 97 12.20 4.19 -8.66
N GLU A 98 11.45 3.71 -9.63
CA GLU A 98 10.05 4.11 -9.79
C GLU A 98 9.17 3.29 -8.86
N ILE A 99 8.45 3.97 -7.98
CA ILE A 99 7.49 3.38 -7.06
C ILE A 99 6.09 3.70 -7.57
N ILE A 100 5.29 2.67 -7.82
CA ILE A 100 3.98 2.79 -8.45
C ILE A 100 2.93 2.26 -7.47
N VAL A 101 1.95 3.09 -7.14
CA VAL A 101 0.85 2.71 -6.26
C VAL A 101 -0.47 2.97 -6.98
N SER A 102 -1.32 1.96 -7.06
CA SER A 102 -2.62 2.05 -7.71
C SER A 102 -3.72 1.64 -6.76
N MET A 103 -4.82 2.38 -6.78
CA MET A 103 -6.05 2.03 -6.09
C MET A 103 -7.11 1.70 -7.14
N LYS A 104 -7.86 0.62 -6.92
CA LYS A 104 -8.90 0.18 -7.85
C LYS A 104 -10.12 -0.31 -7.09
N THR A 105 -11.32 0.09 -7.52
CA THR A 105 -12.56 -0.45 -7.01
C THR A 105 -13.28 -1.27 -8.09
N THR A 106 -13.89 -2.36 -7.69
CA THR A 106 -14.66 -3.25 -8.59
C THR A 106 -15.99 -3.64 -7.95
N GLY A 107 -16.89 -4.20 -8.75
CA GLY A 107 -18.18 -4.69 -8.29
C GLY A 107 -19.31 -3.68 -8.45
N VAL A 108 -20.54 -4.15 -8.26
CA VAL A 108 -21.75 -3.34 -8.48
C VAL A 108 -21.77 -2.10 -7.57
N LEU A 109 -21.31 -2.24 -6.32
CA LEU A 109 -21.24 -1.13 -5.35
C LEU A 109 -19.86 -0.50 -5.29
N GLY A 110 -18.99 -0.74 -6.27
CA GLY A 110 -17.66 -0.18 -6.32
C GLY A 110 -17.64 1.35 -6.27
N PHE A 111 -18.63 2.01 -6.87
CA PHE A 111 -18.73 3.46 -6.85
C PHE A 111 -18.95 4.02 -5.43
N LEU A 112 -19.64 3.29 -4.56
CA LEU A 112 -19.81 3.68 -3.16
C LEU A 112 -18.50 3.52 -2.39
N LEU A 113 -17.82 2.42 -2.58
CA LEU A 113 -16.55 2.15 -1.93
C LEU A 113 -15.49 3.18 -2.35
N ARG A 114 -15.49 3.58 -3.63
CA ARG A 114 -14.65 4.67 -4.12
C ARG A 114 -14.87 5.96 -3.34
N LYS A 115 -16.12 6.36 -3.17
CA LYS A 115 -16.47 7.63 -2.50
C LYS A 115 -16.19 7.58 -1.00
N ILE A 116 -16.46 6.43 -0.36
CA ILE A 116 -16.32 6.29 1.09
C ILE A 116 -14.85 6.17 1.51
N ILE A 117 -14.06 5.38 0.77
CA ILE A 117 -12.68 5.03 1.15
C ILE A 117 -11.69 5.34 0.04
N GLY A 118 -11.97 4.89 -1.19
CA GLY A 118 -10.98 4.86 -2.27
C GLY A 118 -10.36 6.20 -2.60
N GLU A 119 -11.16 7.25 -2.75
CA GLU A 119 -10.66 8.58 -3.11
C GLU A 119 -9.80 9.18 -2.00
N LYS A 120 -10.19 8.99 -0.75
CA LYS A 120 -9.41 9.48 0.38
C LYS A 120 -8.04 8.79 0.46
N VAL A 121 -8.03 7.47 0.35
CA VAL A 121 -6.78 6.72 0.37
C VAL A 121 -5.89 7.13 -0.80
N ALA A 122 -6.45 7.29 -2.00
CA ALA A 122 -5.70 7.71 -3.17
C ALA A 122 -5.08 9.11 -3.00
N LEU A 123 -5.77 10.02 -2.32
CA LEU A 123 -5.22 11.35 -2.03
C LEU A 123 -4.03 11.31 -1.07
N ASP A 124 -3.99 10.33 -0.19
CA ASP A 124 -2.92 10.18 0.81
C ASP A 124 -1.67 9.51 0.24
N VAL A 125 -1.78 8.82 -0.89
CA VAL A 125 -0.67 8.04 -1.47
C VAL A 125 0.59 8.89 -1.74
N PRO A 126 0.52 10.09 -2.32
CA PRO A 126 1.73 10.89 -2.55
C PRO A 126 2.50 11.17 -1.26
N ALA A 127 1.82 11.58 -0.20
CA ALA A 127 2.44 11.88 1.09
C ALA A 127 3.02 10.62 1.74
N GLN A 128 2.29 9.50 1.70
CA GLN A 128 2.76 8.21 2.20
C GLN A 128 4.02 7.76 1.50
N THR A 129 4.08 7.92 0.17
CA THR A 129 5.24 7.53 -0.62
C THR A 129 6.46 8.35 -0.23
N GLN A 130 6.31 9.65 0.02
CA GLN A 130 7.41 10.48 0.48
C GLN A 130 7.91 10.05 1.86
N GLU A 131 7.01 9.72 2.78
CA GLU A 131 7.39 9.22 4.10
C GLU A 131 8.08 7.85 4.02
N LEU A 132 7.63 6.99 3.12
CA LEU A 132 8.27 5.70 2.82
C LEU A 132 9.71 5.90 2.38
N ILE A 133 9.95 6.81 1.45
CA ILE A 133 11.29 7.12 0.93
C ILE A 133 12.17 7.69 2.04
N LYS A 134 11.65 8.61 2.84
CA LYS A 134 12.38 9.18 3.98
C LYS A 134 12.82 8.10 4.96
N LEU A 135 11.93 7.16 5.27
CA LEU A 135 12.21 6.07 6.17
C LEU A 135 13.32 5.17 5.62
N ALA A 136 13.25 4.83 4.32
CA ALA A 136 14.26 4.04 3.65
C ALA A 136 15.64 4.72 3.72
N LEU A 137 15.68 6.02 3.42
CA LEU A 137 16.92 6.80 3.48
C LEU A 137 17.47 6.87 4.90
N SER A 138 16.62 6.99 5.91
CA SER A 138 17.04 7.07 7.32
C SER A 138 17.68 5.78 7.82
N ARG A 139 17.39 4.65 7.18
CA ARG A 139 17.90 3.33 7.56
C ARG A 139 19.23 2.97 6.89
N GLN A 140 19.80 3.86 6.10
CA GLN A 140 21.01 3.61 5.33
C GLN A 140 22.32 3.94 6.08
N SER A 141 22.26 4.44 7.26
CA SER A 141 23.46 4.81 8.02
C SER A 141 24.24 3.61 8.55
#